data_2c0b7fd3c5ad58cd167c0efe21e59c18
#
_entry.id   2c0b7fd3c5ad58cd167c0efe21e59c18
#
_cell.length_a   1.000
_cell.length_b   1.000
_cell.length_c   1.000
_cell.angle_alpha   90.00
_cell.angle_beta   90.00
_cell.angle_gamma   90.00
#
_symmetry.space_group_name_H-M   'P 1'
#
loop_
_entity.id
_entity.type
_entity.pdbx_description
1 polymer ?
#
loop_
_entity_poly.entity_id
_entity_poly.type
_entity_poly.pdbx_seq_one_letter_code
_entity_poly.pdbx_strand_id
1 'polypeptide(L)'
;MAASENYPEDLKYHHEHDWARIEGDEATLGITWYAQDSLGELVHYEPPDVGATYGRDTPYGEVESVKAVSDLISPLSGEVLAVNQTVVDEPETVNDDPYGEGWLVRIKMTSTAELDHLLDAAAYRKLLEDLA
;
A
#
# COMPACT_ATOMS: atom_id res chain seq x y z
N MET A 1 -8.34 0.08 -17.70
CA MET A 1 -7.20 -0.68 -18.27
C MET A 1 -6.19 -0.94 -17.19
N ALA A 2 -5.74 -2.18 -17.05
CA ALA A 2 -4.78 -2.53 -16.00
C ALA A 2 -3.42 -1.86 -16.21
N ALA A 3 -2.75 -1.50 -15.12
CA ALA A 3 -1.44 -0.90 -15.16
C ALA A 3 -0.38 -1.92 -15.59
N SER A 4 0.67 -1.44 -16.24
CA SER A 4 1.83 -2.26 -16.56
C SER A 4 2.69 -2.46 -15.32
N GLU A 5 3.35 -3.61 -15.23
CA GLU A 5 4.24 -3.89 -14.12
C GLU A 5 5.35 -2.85 -14.00
N ASN A 6 5.42 -2.19 -12.84
CA ASN A 6 6.50 -1.29 -12.54
C ASN A 6 6.64 -1.10 -11.03
N TYR A 7 7.81 -0.65 -10.61
CA TYR A 7 8.13 -0.40 -9.20
C TYR A 7 8.93 0.91 -9.14
N PRO A 8 8.22 2.05 -8.95
CA PRO A 8 8.88 3.38 -8.99
C PRO A 8 10.03 3.50 -8.00
N GLU A 9 11.10 4.15 -8.45
CA GLU A 9 12.33 4.28 -7.67
C GLU A 9 12.26 5.31 -6.56
N ASP A 10 11.28 6.20 -6.62
CA ASP A 10 11.07 7.23 -5.60
C ASP A 10 10.19 6.77 -4.43
N LEU A 11 9.79 5.50 -4.44
CA LEU A 11 8.98 4.92 -3.36
C LEU A 11 9.82 3.99 -2.49
N LYS A 12 9.30 3.72 -1.29
CA LYS A 12 9.81 2.67 -0.40
C LYS A 12 8.83 1.51 -0.42
N TYR A 13 9.32 0.32 -0.10
CA TYR A 13 8.53 -0.90 -0.21
C TYR A 13 8.63 -1.74 1.04
N HIS A 14 7.52 -2.43 1.36
CA HIS A 14 7.45 -3.34 2.49
C HIS A 14 7.42 -4.78 1.97
N HIS A 15 7.97 -5.72 2.73
CA HIS A 15 8.01 -7.12 2.31
C HIS A 15 6.64 -7.79 2.19
N GLU A 16 5.60 -7.15 2.73
CA GLU A 16 4.21 -7.61 2.56
C GLU A 16 3.52 -6.95 1.37
N HIS A 17 4.32 -6.30 0.48
CA HIS A 17 3.87 -5.75 -0.80
C HIS A 17 3.04 -4.47 -0.70
N ASP A 18 3.34 -3.66 0.28
CA ASP A 18 2.84 -2.28 0.36
C ASP A 18 3.93 -1.33 -0.12
N TRP A 19 3.51 -0.17 -0.65
CA TRP A 19 4.46 0.89 -0.96
C TRP A 19 4.18 2.10 -0.08
N ALA A 20 5.20 2.94 0.08
CA ALA A 20 5.09 4.18 0.83
C ALA A 20 5.77 5.31 0.08
N ARG A 21 5.05 6.44 -0.06
CA ARG A 21 5.62 7.69 -0.59
C ARG A 21 5.82 8.62 0.58
N ILE A 22 7.08 8.98 0.83
CA ILE A 22 7.46 9.74 2.01
C ILE A 22 7.52 11.22 1.68
N GLU A 23 6.84 12.04 2.49
CA GLU A 23 6.82 13.50 2.36
C GLU A 23 6.93 14.10 3.77
N GLY A 24 8.16 14.41 4.20
CA GLY A 24 8.41 14.91 5.55
C GLY A 24 8.06 13.86 6.60
N ASP A 25 7.14 14.17 7.50
CA ASP A 25 6.68 13.24 8.52
C ASP A 25 5.38 12.52 8.12
N GLU A 26 4.95 12.69 6.87
CA GLU A 26 3.76 12.02 6.34
C GLU A 26 4.15 10.98 5.30
N ALA A 27 3.30 9.99 5.13
CA ALA A 27 3.46 8.97 4.11
C ALA A 27 2.12 8.64 3.48
N THR A 28 2.12 8.46 2.15
CA THR A 28 0.99 7.92 1.43
C THR A 28 1.26 6.45 1.20
N LEU A 29 0.29 5.60 1.48
CA LEU A 29 0.45 4.14 1.41
C LEU A 29 -0.49 3.53 0.37
N GLY A 30 -0.04 2.43 -0.21
CA GLY A 30 -0.86 1.65 -1.12
C GLY A 30 -0.28 0.26 -1.27
N ILE A 31 -0.82 -0.53 -2.21
CA ILE A 31 -0.29 -1.85 -2.52
C ILE A 31 0.43 -1.80 -3.86
N THR A 32 1.46 -2.64 -4.01
CA THR A 32 2.30 -2.63 -5.20
C THR A 32 1.58 -3.26 -6.40
N TRP A 33 2.17 -3.08 -7.58
CA TRP A 33 1.68 -3.74 -8.78
C TRP A 33 1.60 -5.27 -8.57
N TYR A 34 2.63 -5.85 -7.95
CA TYR A 34 2.65 -7.29 -7.66
C TYR A 34 1.46 -7.71 -6.81
N ALA A 35 1.15 -6.94 -5.77
CA ALA A 35 0.04 -7.26 -4.88
C ALA A 35 -1.30 -7.22 -5.61
N GLN A 36 -1.57 -6.17 -6.38
CA GLN A 36 -2.84 -6.08 -7.10
C GLN A 36 -2.95 -7.13 -8.21
N ASP A 37 -1.83 -7.47 -8.84
CA ASP A 37 -1.82 -8.51 -9.88
C ASP A 37 -2.13 -9.88 -9.26
N SER A 38 -1.55 -10.17 -8.10
CA SER A 38 -1.78 -11.43 -7.39
C SER A 38 -3.22 -11.56 -6.91
N LEU A 39 -3.82 -10.45 -6.45
CA LEU A 39 -5.20 -10.44 -5.98
C LEU A 39 -6.22 -10.50 -7.11
N GLY A 40 -5.90 -9.88 -8.25
CA GLY A 40 -6.84 -9.70 -9.34
C GLY A 40 -7.72 -8.48 -9.13
N GLU A 41 -8.82 -8.38 -9.85
CA GLU A 41 -9.68 -7.20 -9.79
C GLU A 41 -10.28 -7.01 -8.40
N LEU A 42 -10.03 -5.84 -7.82
CA LEU A 42 -10.55 -5.50 -6.51
C LEU A 42 -12.02 -5.10 -6.62
N VAL A 43 -12.82 -5.59 -5.66
CA VAL A 43 -14.27 -5.33 -5.61
C VAL A 43 -14.68 -4.64 -4.33
N HIS A 44 -13.82 -4.59 -3.31
CA HIS A 44 -14.14 -3.93 -2.05
C HIS A 44 -12.86 -3.49 -1.34
N TYR A 45 -12.92 -2.31 -0.72
CA TYR A 45 -11.87 -1.78 0.15
C TYR A 45 -12.51 -1.41 1.49
N GLU A 46 -12.06 -2.03 2.56
CA GLU A 46 -12.49 -1.70 3.92
C GLU A 46 -11.41 -0.82 4.53
N PRO A 47 -11.63 0.52 4.57
CA PRO A 47 -10.59 1.43 5.04
C PRO A 47 -10.55 1.52 6.56
N PRO A 48 -9.42 2.03 7.11
CA PRO A 48 -9.37 2.38 8.52
C PRO A 48 -10.14 3.66 8.78
N ASP A 49 -10.36 3.97 10.05
CA ASP A 49 -10.97 5.24 10.45
C ASP A 49 -9.91 6.34 10.47
N VAL A 50 -10.28 7.53 9.99
CA VAL A 50 -9.42 8.71 10.13
C VAL A 50 -9.24 8.99 11.62
N GLY A 51 -7.99 9.24 12.03
CA GLY A 51 -7.63 9.47 13.43
C GLY A 51 -7.19 8.21 14.15
N ALA A 52 -7.42 7.02 13.58
CA ALA A 52 -6.95 5.78 14.18
C ALA A 52 -5.43 5.66 14.06
N THR A 53 -4.81 4.97 15.03
CA THR A 53 -3.36 4.78 15.07
C THR A 53 -3.05 3.30 14.88
N TYR A 54 -2.05 3.01 14.06
CA TYR A 54 -1.61 1.64 13.79
C TYR A 54 -0.11 1.50 13.94
N GLY A 55 0.32 0.37 14.46
CA GLY A 55 1.73 0.03 14.55
C GLY A 55 2.25 -0.59 13.26
N ARG A 56 3.56 -0.50 13.04
CA ARG A 56 4.21 -1.16 11.91
C ARG A 56 3.93 -2.67 11.96
N ASP A 57 3.72 -3.26 10.79
CA ASP A 57 3.47 -4.70 10.61
C ASP A 57 2.14 -5.19 11.19
N THR A 58 1.19 -4.28 11.43
CA THR A 58 -0.15 -4.66 11.85
C THR A 58 -1.18 -4.34 10.78
N PRO A 59 -2.30 -5.08 10.74
CA PRO A 59 -3.35 -4.78 9.74
C PRO A 59 -4.01 -3.42 10.02
N TYR A 60 -4.22 -2.64 8.95
CA TYR A 60 -4.92 -1.36 9.08
C TYR A 60 -6.22 -1.33 8.28
N GLY A 61 -6.46 -2.32 7.46
CA GLY A 61 -7.64 -2.41 6.63
C GLY A 61 -7.63 -3.70 5.84
N GLU A 62 -8.49 -3.77 4.84
CA GLU A 62 -8.70 -5.01 4.11
C GLU A 62 -9.12 -4.69 2.68
N VAL A 63 -8.67 -5.49 1.71
CA VAL A 63 -9.16 -5.43 0.33
C VAL A 63 -9.70 -6.80 -0.05
N GLU A 64 -10.73 -6.79 -0.88
CA GLU A 64 -11.35 -8.00 -1.38
C GLU A 64 -11.33 -7.96 -2.91
N SER A 65 -10.93 -9.07 -3.52
CA SER A 65 -11.00 -9.26 -4.96
C SER A 65 -12.05 -10.30 -5.28
N VAL A 66 -12.24 -10.57 -6.58
CA VAL A 66 -13.18 -11.61 -7.02
C VAL A 66 -12.78 -13.01 -6.53
N LYS A 67 -11.53 -13.21 -6.11
CA LYS A 67 -11.02 -14.53 -5.72
C LYS A 67 -10.45 -14.62 -4.31
N ALA A 68 -10.23 -13.50 -3.61
CA ALA A 68 -9.53 -13.52 -2.33
C ALA A 68 -9.84 -12.29 -1.48
N VAL A 69 -9.60 -12.43 -0.17
CA VAL A 69 -9.63 -11.31 0.79
C VAL A 69 -8.24 -11.23 1.38
N SER A 70 -7.70 -10.02 1.50
CA SER A 70 -6.36 -9.80 2.02
C SER A 70 -6.33 -8.66 3.02
N ASP A 71 -5.62 -8.87 4.14
CA ASP A 71 -5.34 -7.78 5.07
C ASP A 71 -4.35 -6.80 4.44
N LEU A 72 -4.54 -5.52 4.75
CA LEU A 72 -3.58 -4.48 4.41
C LEU A 72 -2.68 -4.30 5.62
N ILE A 73 -1.38 -4.53 5.44
CA ILE A 73 -0.41 -4.48 6.53
C ILE A 73 0.31 -3.14 6.52
N SER A 74 0.28 -2.43 7.64
CA SER A 74 0.90 -1.12 7.72
C SER A 74 2.42 -1.23 7.65
N PRO A 75 3.08 -0.59 6.67
CA PRO A 75 4.54 -0.63 6.60
C PRO A 75 5.21 0.28 7.62
N LEU A 76 4.46 1.21 8.19
CA LEU A 76 4.96 2.22 9.12
C LEU A 76 3.94 2.47 10.21
N SER A 77 4.43 2.79 11.42
CA SER A 77 3.54 3.21 12.50
C SER A 77 3.06 4.64 12.26
N GLY A 78 1.79 4.90 12.48
CA GLY A 78 1.29 6.25 12.31
C GLY A 78 -0.19 6.40 12.57
N GLU A 79 -0.62 7.65 12.46
CA GLU A 79 -2.04 8.03 12.61
C GLU A 79 -2.63 8.27 11.23
N VAL A 80 -3.82 7.75 10.98
CA VAL A 80 -4.50 7.92 9.69
C VAL A 80 -4.99 9.36 9.55
N LEU A 81 -4.49 10.05 8.52
CA LEU A 81 -4.87 11.42 8.21
C LEU A 81 -5.98 11.49 7.15
N ALA A 82 -5.95 10.56 6.21
CA ALA A 82 -6.91 10.56 5.10
C ALA A 82 -7.06 9.16 4.51
N VAL A 83 -8.23 8.89 3.97
CA VAL A 83 -8.56 7.65 3.27
C VAL A 83 -8.97 8.04 1.86
N ASN A 84 -8.57 7.25 0.87
CA ASN A 84 -8.91 7.54 -0.53
C ASN A 84 -10.35 7.09 -0.83
N GLN A 85 -11.27 8.04 -0.82
CA GLN A 85 -12.67 7.76 -1.07
C GLN A 85 -12.92 7.22 -2.47
N THR A 86 -12.10 7.62 -3.45
CA THR A 86 -12.22 7.11 -4.81
C THR A 86 -12.08 5.60 -4.86
N VAL A 87 -11.15 5.04 -4.08
CA VAL A 87 -10.96 3.60 -4.02
C VAL A 87 -12.10 2.91 -3.27
N VAL A 88 -12.65 3.56 -2.25
CA VAL A 88 -13.82 3.02 -1.54
C VAL A 88 -14.99 2.87 -2.51
N ASP A 89 -15.21 3.88 -3.33
CA ASP A 89 -16.33 3.91 -4.29
C ASP A 89 -16.04 3.04 -5.52
N GLU A 90 -14.79 3.02 -5.98
CA GLU A 90 -14.35 2.31 -7.18
C GLU A 90 -13.05 1.57 -6.91
N PRO A 91 -13.11 0.40 -6.25
CA PRO A 91 -11.90 -0.33 -5.83
C PRO A 91 -10.95 -0.71 -6.99
N GLU A 92 -11.48 -0.91 -8.18
CA GLU A 92 -10.70 -1.24 -9.38
C GLU A 92 -9.70 -0.14 -9.76
N THR A 93 -9.82 1.04 -9.18
CA THR A 93 -8.85 2.13 -9.37
C THR A 93 -7.44 1.66 -8.99
N VAL A 94 -7.34 0.79 -7.98
CA VAL A 94 -6.04 0.24 -7.56
C VAL A 94 -5.42 -0.59 -8.68
N ASN A 95 -6.23 -1.37 -9.38
CA ASN A 95 -5.73 -2.19 -10.48
C ASN A 95 -5.25 -1.33 -11.66
N ASP A 96 -5.97 -0.23 -11.90
CA ASP A 96 -5.65 0.65 -13.03
C ASP A 96 -4.44 1.54 -12.77
N ASP A 97 -4.25 1.97 -11.52
CA ASP A 97 -3.20 2.94 -11.19
C ASP A 97 -2.77 2.78 -9.71
N PRO A 98 -2.05 1.70 -9.37
CA PRO A 98 -1.76 1.40 -7.96
C PRO A 98 -0.88 2.44 -7.26
N TYR A 99 -0.07 3.20 -7.99
CA TYR A 99 0.84 4.19 -7.40
C TYR A 99 0.35 5.63 -7.50
N GLY A 100 -0.73 5.88 -8.22
CA GLY A 100 -1.32 7.20 -8.38
C GLY A 100 -2.69 7.27 -7.75
N GLU A 101 -3.72 7.25 -8.60
CA GLU A 101 -5.11 7.37 -8.12
C GLU A 101 -5.53 6.26 -7.15
N GLY A 102 -4.82 5.13 -7.19
CA GLY A 102 -5.12 3.96 -6.35
C GLY A 102 -4.46 3.96 -4.97
N TRP A 103 -3.94 5.11 -4.50
CA TRP A 103 -3.42 5.17 -3.14
C TRP A 103 -4.54 4.83 -2.15
N LEU A 104 -4.17 4.28 -0.98
CA LEU A 104 -5.16 3.81 -0.02
C LEU A 104 -5.36 4.75 1.17
N VAL A 105 -4.28 5.12 1.85
CA VAL A 105 -4.34 5.96 3.04
C VAL A 105 -3.16 6.91 3.08
N ARG A 106 -3.32 8.01 3.81
CA ARG A 106 -2.20 8.88 4.17
C ARG A 106 -2.10 8.91 5.68
N ILE A 107 -0.88 8.78 6.19
CA ILE A 107 -0.61 8.72 7.62
C ILE A 107 0.40 9.77 8.03
N LYS A 108 0.36 10.15 9.32
CA LYS A 108 1.45 10.89 9.95
C LYS A 108 2.29 9.87 10.69
N MET A 109 3.57 9.77 10.32
CA MET A 109 4.46 8.77 10.91
C MET A 109 4.75 9.08 12.37
N THR A 110 4.72 8.04 13.20
CA THR A 110 5.07 8.17 14.61
C THR A 110 6.59 8.21 14.79
N SER A 111 7.32 7.49 13.93
CA SER A 111 8.78 7.42 14.01
C SER A 111 9.38 7.29 12.62
N THR A 112 10.20 8.26 12.22
CA THR A 112 10.89 8.21 10.93
C THR A 112 12.02 7.18 10.93
N ALA A 113 12.45 6.71 12.09
CA ALA A 113 13.47 5.65 12.18
C ALA A 113 12.99 4.35 11.54
N GLU A 114 11.68 4.12 11.48
CA GLU A 114 11.13 2.92 10.84
C GLU A 114 11.37 2.87 9.33
N LEU A 115 11.71 4.00 8.72
CA LEU A 115 12.02 4.03 7.28
C LEU A 115 13.21 3.14 6.94
N ASP A 116 14.11 2.90 7.90
CA ASP A 116 15.27 2.06 7.70
C ASP A 116 14.89 0.57 7.51
N HIS A 117 13.68 0.19 7.86
CA HIS A 117 13.19 -1.18 7.68
C HIS A 117 12.54 -1.39 6.32
N LEU A 118 12.36 -0.34 5.53
CA LEU A 118 11.74 -0.45 4.22
C LEU A 118 12.79 -0.70 3.14
N LEU A 119 12.33 -1.27 2.03
CA LEU A 119 13.17 -1.62 0.89
C LEU A 119 13.10 -0.51 -0.15
N ASP A 120 14.20 -0.30 -0.89
CA ASP A 120 14.13 0.51 -2.09
C ASP A 120 13.60 -0.35 -3.25
N ALA A 121 13.41 0.24 -4.42
CA ALA A 121 12.86 -0.48 -5.58
C ALA A 121 13.73 -1.66 -5.98
N ALA A 122 15.06 -1.51 -5.97
CA ALA A 122 15.97 -2.58 -6.37
C ALA A 122 15.88 -3.76 -5.41
N ALA A 123 15.87 -3.50 -4.10
CA ALA A 123 15.75 -4.54 -3.08
C ALA A 123 14.40 -5.23 -3.16
N TYR A 124 13.33 -4.48 -3.43
CA TYR A 124 12.00 -5.06 -3.57
C TYR A 124 11.90 -5.96 -4.81
N ARG A 125 12.46 -5.53 -5.94
CA ARG A 125 12.50 -6.38 -7.15
C ARG A 125 13.25 -7.67 -6.88
N LYS A 126 14.35 -7.59 -6.11
CA LYS A 126 15.11 -8.78 -5.73
C LYS A 126 14.27 -9.73 -4.90
N LEU A 127 13.49 -9.19 -3.96
CA LEU A 127 12.57 -9.98 -3.14
C LEU A 127 11.55 -10.70 -4.02
N LEU A 128 11.01 -10.02 -5.04
CA LEU A 128 10.04 -10.63 -5.96
C LEU A 128 10.67 -11.75 -6.79
N GLU A 129 11.94 -11.57 -7.22
CA GLU A 129 12.65 -12.62 -7.94
C GLU A 129 12.83 -13.88 -7.08
N ASP A 130 13.09 -13.69 -5.78
CA ASP A 130 13.28 -14.80 -4.85
C ASP A 130 11.98 -15.55 -4.55
N LEU A 131 10.83 -14.93 -4.81
CA LEU A 131 9.52 -15.56 -4.65
C LEU A 131 9.12 -16.38 -5.87
N ALA A 132 9.75 -16.13 -7.00
CA ALA A 132 9.40 -16.78 -8.27
C ALA A 132 9.90 -18.23 -8.34
#